data_82edbc92b782f36b760ccc99bdd88d6d
#
_entry.id   82edbc92b782f36b760ccc99bdd88d6d
#
_cell.length_a   1.000
_cell.length_b   1.000
_cell.length_c   1.000
_cell.angle_alpha   90.00
_cell.angle_beta   90.00
_cell.angle_gamma   90.00
#
_symmetry.space_group_name_H-M   'P 1'
#
loop_
_entity.id
_entity.type
_entity.pdbx_description
1 polymer ?
#
loop_
_entity_poly.entity_id
_entity_poly.type
_entity_poly.pdbx_seq_one_letter_code
_entity_poly.pdbx_strand_id
1 'polypeptide(L)'
;MEELLATMGWTMKDFSLASELRPDEHGSALCDGKIDGFFYGVGHPSANIQDPTTSCGARLVSLTGPAVDKLVDKYPYYAHATIPGGLYPNNPDDTKTYGVTATFVTSADVPEATVYTVVKAVFDNFDDFKKLHPAFANLKAADMVKNGLSAPLHPGAEKYFKEKGLL
;
A
#
# COMPACT_ATOMS: atom_id res chain seq x y z
N MET A 1 2.14 11.16 5.68
CA MET A 1 3.18 11.44 6.71
C MET A 1 2.63 12.32 7.83
N GLU A 2 2.03 13.47 7.55
CA GLU A 2 1.53 14.42 8.58
C GLU A 2 0.60 13.77 9.60
N GLU A 3 -0.34 12.93 9.17
CA GLU A 3 -1.24 12.20 10.08
C GLU A 3 -0.48 11.28 11.05
N LEU A 4 0.59 10.64 10.60
CA LEU A 4 1.44 9.83 11.47
C LEU A 4 2.19 10.71 12.48
N LEU A 5 2.77 11.82 12.03
CA LEU A 5 3.45 12.78 12.90
C LEU A 5 2.51 13.33 13.97
N ALA A 6 1.28 13.66 13.57
CA ALA A 6 0.25 14.15 14.50
C ALA A 6 -0.07 13.13 15.61
N THR A 7 -0.04 11.82 15.34
CA THR A 7 -0.24 10.79 16.39
C THR A 7 0.89 10.76 17.41
N MET A 8 2.06 11.28 17.07
CA MET A 8 3.24 11.41 17.95
C MET A 8 3.36 12.82 18.57
N GLY A 9 2.47 13.73 18.23
CA GLY A 9 2.53 15.13 18.64
C GLY A 9 3.59 15.94 17.87
N TRP A 10 4.02 15.46 16.72
CA TRP A 10 5.00 16.09 15.85
C TRP A 10 4.35 16.73 14.63
N THR A 11 5.08 17.63 14.01
CA THR A 11 4.72 18.34 12.77
C THR A 11 5.92 18.36 11.82
N MET A 12 5.72 18.81 10.59
CA MET A 12 6.83 19.00 9.63
C MET A 12 7.87 20.03 10.10
N LYS A 13 7.54 20.89 11.08
CA LYS A 13 8.47 21.89 11.66
C LYS A 13 9.46 21.30 12.64
N ASP A 14 9.25 20.06 13.08
CA ASP A 14 10.18 19.37 14.01
C ASP A 14 11.38 18.76 13.28
N PHE A 15 11.38 18.80 11.94
CA PHE A 15 12.53 18.41 11.12
C PHE A 15 13.41 19.60 10.81
N SER A 16 14.73 19.39 10.78
CA SER A 16 15.71 20.40 10.35
C SER A 16 15.54 20.80 8.88
N LEU A 17 15.11 19.83 8.07
CA LEU A 17 14.73 20.01 6.67
C LEU A 17 13.53 19.15 6.35
N ALA A 18 12.46 19.76 5.87
CA ALA A 18 11.32 19.07 5.28
C ALA A 18 11.11 19.65 3.89
N SER A 19 11.25 18.81 2.86
CA SER A 19 11.10 19.21 1.47
C SER A 19 10.14 18.29 0.73
N GLU A 20 9.36 18.85 -0.18
CA GLU A 20 8.42 18.16 -1.04
C GLU A 20 9.10 17.94 -2.41
N LEU A 21 9.92 16.89 -2.48
CA LEU A 21 10.56 16.46 -3.73
C LEU A 21 9.60 15.60 -4.56
N ARG A 22 9.81 15.60 -5.87
CA ARG A 22 9.10 14.65 -6.74
C ARG A 22 9.62 13.24 -6.52
N PRO A 23 8.78 12.21 -6.76
CA PRO A 23 9.16 10.81 -6.55
C PRO A 23 10.44 10.37 -7.26
N ASP A 24 10.70 10.89 -8.45
CA ASP A 24 11.90 10.62 -9.24
C ASP A 24 13.17 11.30 -8.71
N GLU A 25 13.04 12.27 -7.80
CA GLU A 25 14.15 13.01 -7.18
C GLU A 25 14.58 12.42 -5.83
N HIS A 26 13.72 11.61 -5.17
CA HIS A 26 13.97 11.09 -3.82
C HIS A 26 15.28 10.30 -3.74
N GLY A 27 15.47 9.35 -4.69
CA GLY A 27 16.63 8.45 -4.68
C GLY A 27 17.94 9.19 -4.80
N SER A 28 18.06 10.11 -5.78
CA SER A 28 19.25 10.90 -5.98
C SER A 28 19.54 11.85 -4.81
N ALA A 29 18.51 12.50 -4.27
CA ALA A 29 18.67 13.39 -3.13
C ALA A 29 19.19 12.65 -1.88
N LEU A 30 18.72 11.42 -1.63
CA LEU A 30 19.20 10.56 -0.56
C LEU A 30 20.65 10.13 -0.80
N CYS A 31 20.97 9.63 -1.99
CA CYS A 31 22.33 9.19 -2.34
C CYS A 31 23.36 10.31 -2.33
N ASP A 32 22.94 11.53 -2.66
CA ASP A 32 23.79 12.74 -2.60
C ASP A 32 23.94 13.30 -1.15
N GLY A 33 23.25 12.72 -0.17
CA GLY A 33 23.25 13.22 1.22
C GLY A 33 22.55 14.56 1.41
N LYS A 34 21.64 14.93 0.49
CA LYS A 34 20.82 16.14 0.59
C LYS A 34 19.67 15.98 1.56
N ILE A 35 19.21 14.73 1.75
CA ILE A 35 18.20 14.32 2.73
C ILE A 35 18.69 13.05 3.42
N ASP A 36 18.28 12.84 4.67
CA ASP A 36 18.62 11.64 5.45
C ASP A 36 17.63 10.49 5.24
N GLY A 37 16.45 10.77 4.71
CA GLY A 37 15.41 9.81 4.44
C GLY A 37 14.24 10.43 3.69
N PHE A 38 13.37 9.60 3.14
CA PHE A 38 12.14 10.04 2.51
C PHE A 38 10.99 9.09 2.82
N PHE A 39 9.79 9.62 2.82
CA PHE A 39 8.55 8.85 2.90
C PHE A 39 7.91 8.79 1.52
N TYR A 40 7.59 7.58 1.08
CA TYR A 40 6.98 7.37 -0.24
C TYR A 40 5.90 6.29 -0.18
N GLY A 41 4.66 6.67 -0.48
CA GLY A 41 3.53 5.76 -0.60
C GLY A 41 3.42 5.22 -2.04
N VAL A 42 3.75 3.96 -2.23
CA VAL A 42 3.79 3.31 -3.55
C VAL A 42 3.55 1.81 -3.43
N GLY A 43 3.06 1.20 -4.51
CA GLY A 43 3.04 -0.26 -4.63
C GLY A 43 4.44 -0.84 -4.84
N HIS A 44 4.73 -1.95 -4.18
CA HIS A 44 6.03 -2.62 -4.27
C HIS A 44 5.97 -3.86 -5.19
N PRO A 45 7.04 -4.14 -6.01
CA PRO A 45 8.29 -3.38 -6.15
C PRO A 45 8.12 -2.06 -6.93
N SER A 46 8.91 -1.05 -6.58
CA SER A 46 8.95 0.26 -7.22
C SER A 46 10.37 0.60 -7.67
N ALA A 47 10.51 1.11 -8.89
CA ALA A 47 11.80 1.54 -9.44
C ALA A 47 12.42 2.66 -8.59
N ASN A 48 11.63 3.61 -8.08
CA ASN A 48 12.09 4.71 -7.24
C ASN A 48 12.66 4.27 -5.87
N ILE A 49 12.35 3.05 -5.44
CA ILE A 49 12.95 2.43 -4.25
C ILE A 49 14.11 1.52 -4.65
N GLN A 50 13.97 0.80 -5.77
CA GLN A 50 15.02 -0.09 -6.28
C GLN A 50 16.33 0.69 -6.55
N ASP A 51 16.21 1.87 -7.15
CA ASP A 51 17.36 2.69 -7.53
C ASP A 51 18.25 3.06 -6.33
N PRO A 52 17.81 3.77 -5.29
CA PRO A 52 18.67 4.10 -4.16
C PRO A 52 19.13 2.88 -3.35
N THR A 53 18.34 1.79 -3.27
CA THR A 53 18.79 0.56 -2.62
C THR A 53 19.93 -0.11 -3.35
N THR A 54 20.00 0.05 -4.68
CA THR A 54 21.10 -0.48 -5.53
C THR A 54 22.28 0.48 -5.55
N SER A 55 22.02 1.78 -5.75
CA SER A 55 23.07 2.78 -6.06
C SER A 55 23.85 3.22 -4.83
N CYS A 56 23.19 3.39 -3.66
CA CYS A 56 23.84 3.87 -2.45
C CYS A 56 23.50 3.07 -1.18
N GLY A 57 22.93 1.87 -1.34
CA GLY A 57 22.67 0.98 -0.23
C GLY A 57 21.57 1.46 0.72
N ALA A 58 20.59 2.20 0.22
CA ALA A 58 19.47 2.68 1.01
C ALA A 58 18.73 1.51 1.69
N ARG A 59 18.22 1.76 2.89
CA ARG A 59 17.50 0.75 3.67
C ARG A 59 16.08 1.19 3.96
N LEU A 60 15.17 0.24 3.90
CA LEU A 60 13.80 0.42 4.36
C LEU A 60 13.77 0.42 5.89
N VAL A 61 12.98 1.32 6.46
CA VAL A 61 12.82 1.45 7.91
C VAL A 61 11.40 1.05 8.27
N SER A 62 11.27 0.10 9.23
CA SER A 62 9.95 -0.30 9.71
C SER A 62 9.26 0.83 10.47
N LEU A 63 8.00 1.05 10.15
CA LEU A 63 7.10 1.99 10.83
C LEU A 63 6.07 1.17 11.62
N THR A 64 6.29 1.04 12.91
CA THR A 64 5.47 0.22 13.83
C THR A 64 5.26 0.93 15.17
N GLY A 65 4.41 0.35 16.00
CA GLY A 65 4.18 0.79 17.37
C GLY A 65 2.92 1.65 17.53
N PRO A 66 2.68 2.15 18.77
CA PRO A 66 1.39 2.74 19.14
C PRO A 66 0.95 3.92 18.29
N ALA A 67 1.87 4.67 17.68
CA ALA A 67 1.54 5.78 16.79
C ALA A 67 0.93 5.29 15.47
N VAL A 68 1.49 4.22 14.90
CA VAL A 68 0.98 3.58 13.68
C VAL A 68 -0.34 2.87 13.97
N ASP A 69 -0.45 2.18 15.12
CA ASP A 69 -1.67 1.51 15.54
C ASP A 69 -2.83 2.51 15.66
N LYS A 70 -2.60 3.65 16.34
CA LYS A 70 -3.57 4.74 16.44
C LYS A 70 -3.98 5.31 15.06
N LEU A 71 -3.04 5.41 14.13
CA LEU A 71 -3.30 5.90 12.78
C LEU A 71 -4.22 4.94 12.02
N VAL A 72 -3.92 3.64 12.08
CA VAL A 72 -4.72 2.59 11.42
C VAL A 72 -6.12 2.50 12.04
N ASP A 73 -6.21 2.55 13.37
CA ASP A 73 -7.50 2.53 14.07
C ASP A 73 -8.37 3.75 13.77
N LYS A 74 -7.75 4.92 13.60
CA LYS A 74 -8.45 6.19 13.35
C LYS A 74 -9.00 6.29 11.94
N TYR A 75 -8.30 5.75 10.96
CA TYR A 75 -8.61 5.94 9.55
C TYR A 75 -8.82 4.59 8.83
N PRO A 76 -10.05 4.26 8.41
CA PRO A 76 -10.39 2.95 7.85
C PRO A 76 -9.72 2.64 6.50
N TYR A 77 -9.14 3.65 5.85
CA TYR A 77 -8.40 3.47 4.60
C TYR A 77 -6.91 3.12 4.80
N TYR A 78 -6.40 3.20 6.04
CA TYR A 78 -5.09 2.68 6.37
C TYR A 78 -5.17 1.23 6.86
N ALA A 79 -4.14 0.45 6.55
CA ALA A 79 -3.97 -0.91 7.04
C ALA A 79 -2.51 -1.17 7.36
N HIS A 80 -2.25 -2.07 8.30
CA HIS A 80 -0.90 -2.61 8.48
C HIS A 80 -0.46 -3.34 7.22
N ALA A 81 0.79 -3.14 6.82
CA ALA A 81 1.36 -3.73 5.63
C ALA A 81 2.77 -4.27 5.91
N THR A 82 3.21 -5.17 5.07
CA THR A 82 4.59 -5.70 5.11
C THR A 82 5.16 -5.65 3.70
N ILE A 83 6.35 -5.06 3.57
CA ILE A 83 7.16 -5.15 2.36
C ILE A 83 8.04 -6.38 2.55
N PRO A 84 7.93 -7.41 1.68
CA PRO A 84 8.70 -8.64 1.84
C PRO A 84 10.21 -8.41 1.83
N GLY A 85 10.91 -9.09 2.71
CA GLY A 85 12.37 -9.13 2.71
C GLY A 85 12.93 -9.70 1.41
N GLY A 86 14.09 -9.21 1.01
CA GLY A 86 14.74 -9.63 -0.23
C GLY A 86 14.15 -9.02 -1.51
N LEU A 87 13.07 -8.23 -1.40
CA LEU A 87 12.46 -7.54 -2.54
C LEU A 87 13.41 -6.48 -3.14
N TYR A 88 14.21 -5.86 -2.30
CA TYR A 88 15.21 -4.85 -2.69
C TYR A 88 16.60 -5.23 -2.21
N PRO A 89 17.67 -4.87 -2.96
CA PRO A 89 19.06 -5.06 -2.53
C PRO A 89 19.30 -4.48 -1.13
N ASN A 90 20.13 -5.15 -0.34
CA ASN A 90 20.51 -4.75 1.02
C ASN A 90 19.35 -4.69 2.04
N ASN A 91 18.16 -5.21 1.70
CA ASN A 91 16.99 -5.26 2.55
C ASN A 91 16.50 -6.73 2.68
N PRO A 92 17.21 -7.59 3.43
CA PRO A 92 16.92 -9.02 3.51
C PRO A 92 15.68 -9.35 4.35
N ASP A 93 15.33 -8.48 5.29
CA ASP A 93 14.27 -8.71 6.26
C ASP A 93 12.96 -8.04 5.85
N ASP A 94 11.85 -8.60 6.33
CA ASP A 94 10.53 -8.00 6.18
C ASP A 94 10.48 -6.62 6.82
N THR A 95 10.00 -5.62 6.08
CA THR A 95 9.80 -4.27 6.59
C THR A 95 8.32 -4.08 6.90
N LYS A 96 8.00 -3.98 8.19
CA LYS A 96 6.63 -3.71 8.66
C LYS A 96 6.32 -2.22 8.54
N THR A 97 5.14 -1.90 8.02
CA THR A 97 4.71 -0.52 7.78
C THR A 97 3.19 -0.42 7.80
N TYR A 98 2.67 0.72 7.38
CA TYR A 98 1.26 0.91 7.07
C TYR A 98 1.13 1.41 5.63
N GLY A 99 -0.06 1.28 5.07
CA GLY A 99 -0.33 1.74 3.72
C GLY A 99 -1.82 1.95 3.46
N VAL A 100 -2.12 2.39 2.26
CA VAL A 100 -3.48 2.44 1.72
C VAL A 100 -3.64 1.30 0.74
N THR A 101 -4.83 0.70 0.72
CA THR A 101 -5.15 -0.34 -0.25
C THR A 101 -5.79 0.29 -1.47
N ALA A 102 -5.29 -0.02 -2.66
CA ALA A 102 -5.95 0.36 -3.90
C ALA A 102 -7.30 -0.37 -3.99
N THR A 103 -8.37 0.38 -4.19
CA THR A 103 -9.73 -0.18 -4.27
C THR A 103 -10.32 0.11 -5.64
N PHE A 104 -10.86 -0.92 -6.28
CA PHE A 104 -11.66 -0.75 -7.48
C PHE A 104 -13.04 -0.27 -7.08
N VAL A 105 -13.42 0.92 -7.54
CA VAL A 105 -14.70 1.55 -7.23
C VAL A 105 -15.54 1.76 -8.49
N THR A 106 -16.86 1.75 -8.32
CA THR A 106 -17.82 2.03 -9.39
C THR A 106 -19.00 2.81 -8.84
N SER A 107 -19.85 3.39 -9.70
CA SER A 107 -21.10 3.99 -9.26
C SER A 107 -22.09 2.92 -8.77
N ALA A 108 -22.88 3.30 -7.76
CA ALA A 108 -24.00 2.46 -7.29
C ALA A 108 -25.09 2.21 -8.37
N ASP A 109 -25.13 3.05 -9.40
CA ASP A 109 -26.09 2.94 -10.51
C ASP A 109 -25.68 1.90 -11.57
N VAL A 110 -24.46 1.37 -11.49
CA VAL A 110 -24.04 0.31 -12.44
C VAL A 110 -24.87 -0.95 -12.14
N PRO A 111 -25.42 -1.64 -13.17
CA PRO A 111 -26.23 -2.84 -12.95
C PRO A 111 -25.48 -3.92 -12.17
N GLU A 112 -26.17 -4.55 -11.21
CA GLU A 112 -25.64 -5.64 -10.38
C GLU A 112 -24.94 -6.72 -11.23
N ALA A 113 -25.56 -7.15 -12.32
CA ALA A 113 -25.04 -8.20 -13.19
C ALA A 113 -23.70 -7.80 -13.84
N THR A 114 -23.49 -6.54 -14.15
CA THR A 114 -22.25 -6.03 -14.72
C THR A 114 -21.11 -6.13 -13.70
N VAL A 115 -21.33 -5.61 -12.49
CA VAL A 115 -20.31 -5.65 -11.42
C VAL A 115 -20.04 -7.10 -10.98
N TYR A 116 -21.07 -7.92 -10.88
CA TYR A 116 -20.92 -9.37 -10.61
C TYR A 116 -20.00 -10.02 -11.65
N THR A 117 -20.22 -9.73 -12.95
CA THR A 117 -19.40 -10.31 -14.03
C THR A 117 -17.95 -9.89 -13.94
N VAL A 118 -17.68 -8.61 -13.65
CA VAL A 118 -16.30 -8.09 -13.49
C VAL A 118 -15.61 -8.76 -12.31
N VAL A 119 -16.26 -8.79 -11.15
CA VAL A 119 -15.72 -9.42 -9.94
C VAL A 119 -15.46 -10.90 -10.17
N LYS A 120 -16.43 -11.61 -10.77
CA LYS A 120 -16.30 -13.01 -11.14
C LYS A 120 -15.10 -13.25 -12.06
N ALA A 121 -14.90 -12.42 -13.07
CA ALA A 121 -13.78 -12.56 -14.00
C ALA A 121 -12.42 -12.47 -13.29
N VAL A 122 -12.28 -11.57 -12.32
CA VAL A 122 -11.05 -11.42 -11.53
C VAL A 122 -10.83 -12.61 -10.60
N PHE A 123 -11.82 -12.98 -9.81
CA PHE A 123 -11.66 -13.99 -8.75
C PHE A 123 -11.68 -15.43 -9.27
N ASP A 124 -12.41 -15.73 -10.34
CA ASP A 124 -12.36 -17.07 -10.98
C ASP A 124 -11.04 -17.29 -11.73
N ASN A 125 -10.32 -16.22 -12.11
CA ASN A 125 -9.01 -16.28 -12.77
C ASN A 125 -7.92 -15.65 -11.89
N PHE A 126 -8.00 -15.84 -10.58
CA PHE A 126 -7.18 -15.11 -9.61
C PHE A 126 -5.68 -15.32 -9.78
N ASP A 127 -5.24 -16.54 -10.11
CA ASP A 127 -3.82 -16.82 -10.34
C ASP A 127 -3.27 -16.13 -11.59
N ASP A 128 -4.08 -15.97 -12.62
CA ASP A 128 -3.68 -15.22 -13.82
C ASP A 128 -3.73 -13.72 -13.56
N PHE A 129 -4.71 -13.23 -12.81
CA PHE A 129 -4.77 -11.85 -12.36
C PHE A 129 -3.50 -11.45 -11.58
N LYS A 130 -3.01 -12.30 -10.70
CA LYS A 130 -1.77 -12.05 -9.93
C LYS A 130 -0.53 -11.91 -10.82
N LYS A 131 -0.50 -12.52 -12.00
CA LYS A 131 0.62 -12.42 -12.95
C LYS A 131 0.64 -11.11 -13.74
N LEU A 132 -0.45 -10.35 -13.76
CA LEU A 132 -0.56 -9.12 -14.54
C LEU A 132 0.36 -8.01 -14.05
N HIS A 133 0.71 -8.01 -12.75
CA HIS A 133 1.62 -7.02 -12.19
C HIS A 133 2.36 -7.59 -10.97
N PRO A 134 3.67 -7.31 -10.80
CA PRO A 134 4.45 -7.81 -9.67
C PRO A 134 3.85 -7.48 -8.29
N ALA A 135 3.23 -6.31 -8.12
CA ALA A 135 2.56 -5.92 -6.89
C ALA A 135 1.37 -6.83 -6.53
N PHE A 136 0.82 -7.58 -7.48
CA PHE A 136 -0.31 -8.49 -7.26
C PHE A 136 0.13 -9.88 -6.80
N ALA A 137 1.42 -10.21 -6.90
CA ALA A 137 1.92 -11.56 -6.62
C ALA A 137 1.52 -12.11 -5.24
N ASN A 138 1.47 -11.24 -4.24
CA ASN A 138 1.18 -11.60 -2.84
C ASN A 138 -0.29 -11.38 -2.44
N LEU A 139 -1.18 -11.03 -3.38
CA LEU A 139 -2.59 -10.85 -3.08
C LEU A 139 -3.22 -12.16 -2.57
N LYS A 140 -4.09 -12.02 -1.59
CA LYS A 140 -4.95 -13.09 -1.06
C LYS A 140 -6.41 -12.69 -1.23
N ALA A 141 -7.21 -13.54 -1.85
CA ALA A 141 -8.61 -13.26 -2.13
C ALA A 141 -9.41 -12.85 -0.88
N ALA A 142 -9.17 -13.54 0.25
CA ALA A 142 -9.83 -13.22 1.52
C ALA A 142 -9.48 -11.84 2.07
N ASP A 143 -8.26 -11.36 1.85
CA ASP A 143 -7.83 -10.04 2.29
C ASP A 143 -8.42 -8.93 1.42
N MET A 144 -8.56 -9.18 0.11
CA MET A 144 -9.11 -8.21 -0.84
C MET A 144 -10.57 -7.86 -0.58
N VAL A 145 -11.32 -8.73 0.07
CA VAL A 145 -12.74 -8.51 0.37
C VAL A 145 -13.00 -7.96 1.77
N LYS A 146 -11.95 -7.79 2.59
CA LYS A 146 -12.07 -7.38 4.00
C LYS A 146 -11.22 -6.17 4.36
N ASN A 147 -10.04 -6.04 3.75
CA ASN A 147 -9.05 -5.05 4.18
C ASN A 147 -9.11 -3.78 3.31
N GLY A 148 -9.03 -2.61 3.98
CA GLY A 148 -8.90 -1.32 3.31
C GLY A 148 -10.12 -0.87 2.50
N LEU A 149 -11.29 -1.46 2.75
CA LEU A 149 -12.54 -1.05 2.10
C LEU A 149 -13.07 0.22 2.78
N SER A 150 -13.05 1.33 2.06
CA SER A 150 -13.52 2.63 2.54
C SER A 150 -14.91 3.00 2.01
N ALA A 151 -15.50 2.18 1.15
CA ALA A 151 -16.84 2.35 0.61
C ALA A 151 -17.65 1.04 0.78
N PRO A 152 -18.99 1.13 0.83
CA PRO A 152 -19.85 -0.05 0.84
C PRO A 152 -19.60 -0.93 -0.39
N LEU A 153 -19.72 -2.25 -0.20
CA LEU A 153 -19.66 -3.18 -1.32
C LEU A 153 -20.84 -2.94 -2.26
N HIS A 154 -20.56 -2.96 -3.56
CA HIS A 154 -21.61 -2.93 -4.56
C HIS A 154 -22.39 -4.26 -4.53
N PRO A 155 -23.75 -4.27 -4.70
CA PRO A 155 -24.56 -5.49 -4.64
C PRO A 155 -24.03 -6.66 -5.49
N GLY A 156 -23.52 -6.37 -6.69
CA GLY A 156 -22.93 -7.39 -7.56
C GLY A 156 -21.66 -8.01 -7.02
N ALA A 157 -20.82 -7.22 -6.34
CA ALA A 157 -19.62 -7.72 -5.68
C ALA A 157 -19.99 -8.56 -4.45
N GLU A 158 -20.88 -8.04 -3.61
CA GLU A 158 -21.35 -8.71 -2.39
C GLU A 158 -21.96 -10.07 -2.71
N LYS A 159 -22.80 -10.17 -3.76
CA LYS A 159 -23.40 -11.39 -4.24
C LYS A 159 -22.35 -12.45 -4.58
N TYR A 160 -21.37 -12.09 -5.40
CA TYR A 160 -20.30 -13.01 -5.78
C TYR A 160 -19.51 -13.48 -4.54
N PHE A 161 -19.12 -12.56 -3.65
CA PHE A 161 -18.34 -12.91 -2.47
C PHE A 161 -19.07 -13.84 -1.52
N LYS A 162 -20.39 -13.66 -1.33
CA LYS A 162 -21.24 -14.58 -0.55
C LYS A 162 -21.33 -15.96 -1.21
N GLU A 163 -21.51 -16.02 -2.52
CA GLU A 163 -21.57 -17.30 -3.26
C GLU A 163 -20.27 -18.11 -3.15
N LYS A 164 -19.14 -17.42 -3.01
CA LYS A 164 -17.81 -18.04 -2.87
C LYS A 164 -17.34 -18.23 -1.42
N GLY A 165 -18.14 -17.84 -0.45
CA GLY A 165 -17.80 -17.96 0.98
C GLY A 165 -16.63 -17.06 1.41
N LEU A 166 -16.46 -15.93 0.73
CA LEU A 166 -15.43 -14.93 1.04
C LEU A 166 -15.88 -13.88 2.06
N LEU A 167 -17.21 -13.75 2.21
CA LEU A 167 -17.89 -12.93 3.23
C LEU A 167 -18.57 -13.81 4.25
#